data_6b5df79d88328ff36c1ddcb9ed920cfe
#
_entry.id   6b5df79d88328ff36c1ddcb9ed920cfe
#
_cell.length_a   1.000
_cell.length_b   1.000
_cell.length_c   1.000
_cell.angle_alpha   90.00
_cell.angle_beta   90.00
_cell.angle_gamma   90.00
#
_symmetry.space_group_name_H-M   'P 1'
#
loop_
_entity.id
_entity.type
_entity.pdbx_description
1 polymer ?
#
loop_
_entity_poly.entity_id
_entity_poly.type
_entity_poly.pdbx_seq_one_letter_code
_entity_poly.pdbx_strand_id
1 'polypeptide(L)'
;MKTRVSIKGAEFYSFHGFYEEERKAGNTFIIDAELEIKSFDSYDDNINDTVNYEDIYNICKEEMAHTRKLLETVVFSILSRFRDTFENMVSAKVRLEKIGPQLGGKVEKSVI
;
A
#
# COMPACT_ATOMS: atom_id res chain seq x y z
N MET A 1 10.97 -15.00 -17.08
CA MET A 1 11.53 -14.39 -15.87
C MET A 1 10.55 -13.37 -15.32
N LYS A 2 10.43 -13.26 -14.01
CA LYS A 2 9.54 -12.32 -13.36
C LYS A 2 10.37 -11.28 -12.58
N THR A 3 9.90 -10.04 -12.60
CA THR A 3 10.54 -8.97 -11.84
C THR A 3 9.57 -8.50 -10.77
N ARG A 4 10.10 -8.23 -9.58
CA ARG A 4 9.34 -7.66 -8.47
C ARG A 4 9.81 -6.25 -8.20
N VAL A 5 8.86 -5.34 -8.10
CA VAL A 5 9.12 -3.95 -7.74
C VAL A 5 8.33 -3.65 -6.48
N SER A 6 8.99 -3.14 -5.46
CA SER A 6 8.33 -2.89 -4.19
C SER A 6 8.80 -1.59 -3.54
N ILE A 7 7.92 -1.05 -2.70
CA ILE A 7 8.27 -0.06 -1.68
C ILE A 7 8.05 -0.72 -0.32
N LYS A 8 8.94 -0.44 0.62
CA LYS A 8 8.86 -1.02 1.97
C LYS A 8 9.02 0.07 3.01
N GLY A 9 8.21 -0.03 4.06
CA GLY A 9 8.28 0.89 5.17
C GLY A 9 7.79 2.29 4.87
N ALA A 10 6.86 2.46 3.93
CA ALA A 10 6.27 3.76 3.64
C ALA A 10 5.37 4.18 4.81
N GLU A 11 5.71 5.28 5.45
CA GLU A 11 5.03 5.75 6.64
C GLU A 11 4.03 6.85 6.28
N PHE A 12 2.80 6.70 6.79
CA PHE A 12 1.72 7.67 6.59
C PHE A 12 1.02 7.95 7.92
N TYR A 13 0.67 9.20 8.15
CA TYR A 13 -0.25 9.55 9.22
C TYR A 13 -1.63 9.69 8.59
N SER A 14 -2.58 8.86 9.02
CA SER A 14 -3.90 8.76 8.40
C SER A 14 -4.99 8.61 9.45
N PHE A 15 -6.24 8.80 9.02
CA PHE A 15 -7.40 8.89 9.92
C PHE A 15 -8.37 7.72 9.73
N HIS A 16 -7.83 6.55 9.37
CA HIS A 16 -8.63 5.33 9.24
C HIS A 16 -8.98 4.75 10.61
N GLY A 17 -10.18 4.23 10.74
CA GLY A 17 -10.57 3.52 11.94
C GLY A 17 -12.08 3.30 11.99
N PHE A 18 -12.48 2.19 12.60
CA PHE A 18 -13.89 1.85 12.73
C PHE A 18 -14.60 2.80 13.71
N TYR A 19 -13.92 3.20 14.78
CA TYR A 19 -14.47 4.10 15.79
C TYR A 19 -14.20 5.57 15.46
N GLU A 20 -15.15 6.43 15.82
CA GLU A 20 -15.05 7.87 15.54
C GLU A 20 -13.80 8.50 16.17
N GLU A 21 -13.45 8.07 17.37
CA GLU A 21 -12.26 8.58 18.09
C GLU A 21 -10.98 8.31 17.30
N GLU A 22 -10.88 7.15 16.65
CA GLU A 22 -9.75 6.80 15.82
C GLU A 22 -9.66 7.72 14.59
N ARG A 23 -10.82 8.01 13.98
CA ARG A 23 -10.88 8.88 12.80
C ARG A 23 -10.59 10.34 13.11
N LYS A 24 -10.80 10.75 14.36
CA LYS A 24 -10.46 12.13 14.81
C LYS A 24 -8.99 12.26 15.18
N ALA A 25 -8.46 11.28 15.89
CA ALA A 25 -7.09 11.32 16.39
C ALA A 25 -6.06 11.03 15.32
N GLY A 26 -6.38 10.10 14.42
CA GLY A 26 -5.42 9.59 13.44
C GLY A 26 -4.42 8.63 14.07
N ASN A 27 -3.59 8.05 13.23
CA ASN A 27 -2.54 7.14 13.67
C ASN A 27 -1.45 7.03 12.62
N THR A 28 -0.33 6.46 13.01
CA THR A 28 0.75 6.12 12.09
C THR A 28 0.47 4.75 11.48
N PHE A 29 0.57 4.69 10.16
CA PHE A 29 0.43 3.46 9.37
C PHE A 29 1.70 3.26 8.55
N ILE A 30 2.06 2.01 8.34
CA ILE A 30 3.22 1.64 7.51
C ILE A 30 2.74 0.70 6.41
N ILE A 31 3.13 0.99 5.17
CA ILE A 31 2.77 0.17 4.01
C ILE A 31 4.01 -0.43 3.37
N ASP A 32 3.92 -1.73 3.11
CA ASP A 32 4.78 -2.42 2.15
C ASP A 32 3.90 -2.79 0.96
N ALA A 33 4.32 -2.43 -0.24
CA ALA A 33 3.60 -2.77 -1.47
C ALA A 33 4.56 -3.36 -2.48
N GLU A 34 4.17 -4.49 -3.07
CA GLU A 34 5.01 -5.22 -4.02
C GLU A 34 4.19 -5.62 -5.23
N LEU A 35 4.74 -5.37 -6.42
CA LEU A 35 4.17 -5.86 -7.67
C LEU A 35 5.12 -6.86 -8.30
N GLU A 36 4.57 -7.96 -8.79
CA GLU A 36 5.26 -8.88 -9.66
C GLU A 36 4.81 -8.58 -11.08
N ILE A 37 5.76 -8.30 -11.95
CA ILE A 37 5.49 -7.93 -13.34
C ILE A 37 6.11 -8.93 -14.28
N LYS A 38 5.51 -9.01 -15.48
CA LYS A 38 6.08 -9.79 -16.56
C LYS A 38 7.33 -9.09 -17.09
N SER A 39 8.46 -9.78 -17.04
CA SER A 39 9.72 -9.24 -17.52
C SER A 39 9.77 -9.23 -19.03
N PHE A 40 10.49 -8.26 -19.57
CA PHE A 40 10.83 -8.21 -20.99
C PHE A 40 12.12 -9.00 -21.26
N ASP A 41 12.35 -9.33 -22.51
CA ASP A 41 13.56 -10.06 -22.91
C ASP A 41 14.83 -9.25 -22.75
N SER A 42 14.72 -7.91 -22.83
CA SER A 42 15.84 -6.99 -22.63
C SER A 42 15.34 -5.66 -22.04
N TYR A 43 16.23 -4.98 -21.35
CA TYR A 43 15.98 -3.66 -20.78
C TYR A 43 17.05 -2.69 -21.30
N ASP A 44 16.60 -1.56 -21.83
CA ASP A 44 17.45 -0.51 -22.40
C ASP A 44 17.38 0.79 -21.59
N ASP A 45 17.29 0.69 -20.28
CA ASP A 45 17.18 1.81 -19.35
C ASP A 45 15.96 2.71 -19.61
N ASN A 46 14.89 2.13 -20.14
CA ASN A 46 13.64 2.84 -20.38
C ASN A 46 12.67 2.56 -19.26
N ILE A 47 12.23 3.60 -18.56
CA ILE A 47 11.29 3.50 -17.44
C ILE A 47 9.96 2.85 -17.85
N ASN A 48 9.59 2.94 -19.12
CA ASN A 48 8.35 2.34 -19.61
C ASN A 48 8.43 0.80 -19.72
N ASP A 49 9.63 0.22 -19.62
CA ASP A 49 9.81 -1.23 -19.65
C ASP A 49 9.64 -1.88 -18.28
N THR A 50 9.33 -1.10 -17.27
CA THR A 50 9.13 -1.58 -15.91
C THR A 50 8.01 -0.79 -15.22
N VAL A 51 7.81 -1.04 -13.94
CA VAL A 51 6.92 -0.24 -13.10
C VAL A 51 7.75 0.80 -12.38
N ASN A 52 7.35 2.06 -12.50
CA ASN A 52 7.98 3.14 -11.73
C ASN A 52 7.44 3.08 -10.30
N TYR A 53 8.31 2.82 -9.32
CA TYR A 53 7.89 2.72 -7.92
C TYR A 53 7.36 4.04 -7.35
N GLU A 54 7.63 5.18 -8.00
CA GLU A 54 6.97 6.45 -7.63
C GLU A 54 5.46 6.36 -7.82
N ASP A 55 5.01 5.67 -8.86
CA ASP A 55 3.59 5.46 -9.12
C ASP A 55 2.97 4.56 -8.05
N ILE A 56 3.69 3.54 -7.59
CA ILE A 56 3.26 2.69 -6.48
C ILE A 56 3.06 3.56 -5.23
N TYR A 57 4.06 4.38 -4.91
CA TYR A 57 4.00 5.26 -3.74
C TYR A 57 2.84 6.25 -3.83
N ASN A 58 2.67 6.89 -4.98
CA ASN A 58 1.63 7.91 -5.17
C ASN A 58 0.23 7.32 -5.01
N ILE A 59 -0.01 6.12 -5.52
CA ILE A 59 -1.29 5.42 -5.34
C ILE A 59 -1.53 5.16 -3.84
N CYS A 60 -0.55 4.64 -3.13
CA CYS A 60 -0.66 4.42 -1.70
C CYS A 60 -0.95 5.72 -0.95
N LYS A 61 -0.22 6.78 -1.26
CA LYS A 61 -0.39 8.09 -0.63
C LYS A 61 -1.80 8.64 -0.83
N GLU A 62 -2.32 8.56 -2.05
CA GLU A 62 -3.65 9.05 -2.36
C GLU A 62 -4.73 8.25 -1.63
N GLU A 63 -4.62 6.92 -1.61
CA GLU A 63 -5.59 6.07 -0.91
C GLU A 63 -5.51 6.25 0.60
N MET A 64 -4.32 6.45 1.15
CA MET A 64 -4.16 6.71 2.58
C MET A 64 -4.75 8.05 3.01
N ALA A 65 -4.91 9.00 2.10
CA ALA A 65 -5.55 10.29 2.38
C ALA A 65 -7.07 10.19 2.43
N HIS A 66 -7.68 9.12 1.92
CA HIS A 66 -9.12 8.89 1.97
C HIS A 66 -9.48 8.10 3.23
N THR A 67 -10.12 8.75 4.20
CA THR A 67 -10.51 8.10 5.45
C THR A 67 -11.48 6.94 5.21
N ARG A 68 -11.13 5.77 5.72
CA ARG A 68 -11.95 4.55 5.67
C ARG A 68 -12.18 4.02 7.09
N LYS A 69 -13.29 3.35 7.29
CA LYS A 69 -13.58 2.70 8.59
C LYS A 69 -12.80 1.40 8.75
N LEU A 70 -12.57 0.68 7.66
CA LEU A 70 -11.89 -0.61 7.68
C LEU A 70 -10.55 -0.52 6.92
N LEU A 71 -9.51 -1.08 7.51
CA LEU A 71 -8.19 -1.15 6.87
C LEU A 71 -8.22 -2.06 5.65
N GLU A 72 -9.05 -3.09 5.67
CA GLU A 72 -9.26 -3.98 4.52
C GLU A 72 -9.76 -3.22 3.30
N THR A 73 -10.62 -2.22 3.51
CA THR A 73 -11.11 -1.36 2.42
C THR A 73 -9.97 -0.56 1.80
N VAL A 74 -9.05 -0.04 2.62
CA VAL A 74 -7.88 0.69 2.14
C VAL A 74 -7.01 -0.21 1.25
N VAL A 75 -6.69 -1.40 1.74
CA VAL A 75 -5.85 -2.36 1.01
C VAL A 75 -6.52 -2.78 -0.29
N PHE A 76 -7.82 -3.07 -0.26
CA PHE A 76 -8.58 -3.42 -1.45
C PHE A 76 -8.53 -2.30 -2.51
N SER A 77 -8.70 -1.04 -2.08
CA SER A 77 -8.66 0.11 -2.99
C SER A 77 -7.28 0.28 -3.64
N ILE A 78 -6.22 0.10 -2.85
CA ILE A 78 -4.85 0.15 -3.38
C ILE A 78 -4.63 -0.94 -4.43
N LEU A 79 -5.00 -2.19 -4.10
CA LEU A 79 -4.84 -3.31 -5.03
C LEU A 79 -5.65 -3.12 -6.31
N SER A 80 -6.86 -2.59 -6.20
CA SER A 80 -7.72 -2.32 -7.36
C SER A 80 -7.08 -1.27 -8.28
N ARG A 81 -6.50 -0.24 -7.71
CA ARG A 81 -5.80 0.78 -8.49
C ARG A 81 -4.54 0.26 -9.15
N PHE A 82 -3.80 -0.63 -8.48
CA PHE A 82 -2.65 -1.28 -9.09
C PHE A 82 -3.07 -2.08 -10.32
N ARG A 83 -4.14 -2.86 -10.21
CA ARG A 83 -4.68 -3.64 -11.33
C ARG A 83 -5.06 -2.75 -12.51
N ASP A 84 -5.69 -1.61 -12.24
CA ASP A 84 -6.16 -0.70 -13.29
C ASP A 84 -5.03 0.13 -13.90
N THR A 85 -3.92 0.32 -13.19
CA THR A 85 -2.82 1.18 -13.60
C THR A 85 -1.69 0.42 -14.31
N PHE A 86 -1.36 -0.78 -13.83
CA PHE A 86 -0.19 -1.52 -14.28
C PHE A 86 -0.61 -2.70 -15.15
N GLU A 87 -0.55 -2.52 -16.47
CA GLU A 87 -0.98 -3.53 -17.44
C GLU A 87 -0.15 -4.82 -17.41
N ASN A 88 1.14 -4.69 -17.09
CA ASN A 88 2.06 -5.82 -17.05
C ASN A 88 2.11 -6.52 -15.69
N MET A 89 1.22 -6.17 -14.77
CA MET A 89 1.17 -6.77 -13.44
C MET A 89 0.66 -8.22 -13.53
N VAL A 90 1.42 -9.14 -12.92
CA VAL A 90 1.03 -10.53 -12.75
C VAL A 90 0.32 -10.72 -11.42
N SER A 91 0.87 -10.12 -10.36
CA SER A 91 0.31 -10.18 -9.02
C SER A 91 0.75 -8.96 -8.21
N ALA A 92 0.05 -8.70 -7.12
CA ALA A 92 0.40 -7.62 -6.21
C ALA A 92 0.17 -8.06 -4.77
N LYS A 93 0.94 -7.48 -3.86
CA LYS A 93 0.83 -7.74 -2.43
C LYS A 93 0.93 -6.41 -1.71
N VAL A 94 -0.02 -6.14 -0.83
CA VAL A 94 -0.01 -4.95 0.02
C VAL A 94 -0.14 -5.40 1.47
N ARG A 95 0.77 -4.91 2.30
CA ARG A 95 0.74 -5.11 3.75
C ARG A 95 0.58 -3.76 4.41
N LEU A 96 -0.43 -3.63 5.26
CA LEU A 96 -0.73 -2.41 6.00
C LEU A 96 -0.59 -2.69 7.49
N GLU A 97 0.27 -1.92 8.16
CA GLU A 97 0.47 -2.00 9.60
C GLU A 97 -0.12 -0.76 10.26
N LYS A 98 -0.88 -0.96 11.32
CA LYS A 98 -1.35 0.11 12.20
C LYS A 98 -0.53 0.05 13.47
N ILE A 99 0.17 1.13 13.78
CA ILE A 99 1.08 1.18 14.92
C ILE A 99 0.31 1.47 16.21
N GLY A 100 0.59 0.69 17.25
CA GLY A 100 0.03 0.91 18.59
C GLY A 100 -1.49 0.91 18.66
N PRO A 101 -2.20 -0.12 18.12
CA PRO A 101 -3.65 -0.14 18.19
C PRO A 101 -4.14 -0.15 19.64
N GLN A 102 -5.23 0.59 19.91
CA GLN A 102 -5.79 0.73 21.25
C GLN A 102 -6.70 -0.46 21.57
N LEU A 103 -6.13 -1.49 22.17
CA LEU A 103 -6.81 -2.74 22.45
C LEU A 103 -6.96 -3.05 23.96
N GLY A 104 -6.61 -2.09 24.83
CA GLY A 104 -6.65 -2.27 26.27
C GLY A 104 -5.38 -2.88 26.85
N GLY A 105 -4.45 -3.27 26.03
CA GLY A 105 -3.12 -3.76 26.40
C GLY A 105 -2.10 -3.25 25.41
N LYS A 106 -0.83 -3.47 25.70
CA LYS A 106 0.24 -3.02 24.82
C LYS A 106 0.41 -3.96 23.64
N VAL A 107 0.09 -3.49 22.45
CA VAL A 107 0.30 -4.21 21.19
C VAL A 107 1.12 -3.32 20.28
N GLU A 108 2.23 -3.82 19.75
CA GLU A 108 3.11 -3.04 18.89
C GLU A 108 2.39 -2.58 17.61
N LYS A 109 1.72 -3.51 16.94
CA LYS A 109 1.01 -3.22 15.68
C LYS A 109 -0.01 -4.29 15.36
N SER A 110 -1.02 -3.90 14.58
CA SER A 110 -1.89 -4.83 13.88
C SER A 110 -1.58 -4.80 12.39
N VAL A 111 -1.82 -5.90 11.69
CA VAL A 111 -1.40 -6.08 10.29
C VAL A 111 -2.55 -6.65 9.46
N ILE A 112 -2.75 -6.05 8.29
CA ILE A 112 -3.66 -6.54 7.26
C ILE A 112 -2.84 -7.00 6.06
#